data_0b9d4eb97d60769fa49d29bd3ff270b8
#
_entry.id   0b9d4eb97d60769fa49d29bd3ff270b8
#
_cell.length_a   1.000
_cell.length_b   1.000
_cell.length_c   1.000
_cell.angle_alpha   90.00
_cell.angle_beta   90.00
_cell.angle_gamma   90.00
#
_symmetry.space_group_name_H-M   'P 1'
#
loop_
_entity.id
_entity.type
_entity.pdbx_description
1 polymer ?
#
loop_
_entity_poly.entity_id
_entity_poly.type
_entity_poly.pdbx_seq_one_letter_code
_entity_poly.pdbx_strand_id
1 'polypeptide(L)'
;MIIYNVTMAVEVAIHDEWIEWMANEHIPEVMATRKFVDVKMYKVLLEKEDNITYSVQNFAESLAQVQLYLAEHAHELQAKHQQKYANKVVAFRTVLEEV
;
A
#
# COMPACT_ATOMS: atom_id res chain seq x y z
N MET A 1 -17.27 -1.74 -5.83
CA MET A 1 -15.83 -2.00 -5.69
C MET A 1 -15.40 -1.74 -4.26
N ILE A 2 -14.56 -2.59 -3.74
CA ILE A 2 -13.97 -2.43 -2.40
C ILE A 2 -12.52 -1.97 -2.59
N ILE A 3 -12.09 -1.02 -1.77
CA ILE A 3 -10.72 -0.51 -1.81
C ILE A 3 -10.04 -0.83 -0.48
N TYR A 4 -8.95 -1.59 -0.55
CA TYR A 4 -8.03 -1.74 0.57
C TYR A 4 -7.00 -0.62 0.46
N ASN A 5 -7.17 0.41 1.26
CA ASN A 5 -6.35 1.61 1.23
C ASN A 5 -5.24 1.55 2.28
N VAL A 6 -4.01 1.78 1.85
CA VAL A 6 -2.86 1.89 2.75
C VAL A 6 -2.30 3.29 2.62
N THR A 7 -2.40 4.06 3.69
CA THR A 7 -1.82 5.41 3.73
C THR A 7 -0.42 5.30 4.31
N MET A 8 0.57 5.77 3.56
CA MET A 8 1.98 5.64 3.90
C MET A 8 2.67 6.99 3.95
N ALA A 9 3.18 7.37 5.12
CA ALA A 9 4.00 8.55 5.30
C ALA A 9 5.47 8.15 5.23
N VAL A 10 6.18 8.65 4.22
CA VAL A 10 7.53 8.21 3.83
C VAL A 10 8.54 9.31 4.13
N GLU A 11 9.65 8.96 4.80
CA GLU A 11 10.72 9.91 5.03
C GLU A 11 11.33 10.37 3.70
N VAL A 12 11.60 11.67 3.59
CA VAL A 12 12.15 12.28 2.37
C VAL A 12 13.46 11.61 1.95
N ALA A 13 14.29 11.25 2.91
CA ALA A 13 15.62 10.69 2.64
C ALA A 13 15.58 9.37 1.85
N ILE A 14 14.51 8.56 2.01
CA ILE A 14 14.41 7.26 1.31
C ILE A 14 13.33 7.27 0.24
N HIS A 15 12.71 8.40 -0.01
CA HIS A 15 11.52 8.49 -0.85
C HIS A 15 11.75 7.96 -2.27
N ASP A 16 12.81 8.38 -2.95
CA ASP A 16 13.04 8.01 -4.35
C ASP A 16 13.31 6.52 -4.50
N GLU A 17 14.08 5.95 -3.60
CA GLU A 17 14.31 4.51 -3.54
C GLU A 17 13.01 3.75 -3.27
N TRP A 18 12.21 4.26 -2.32
CA TRP A 18 10.95 3.62 -1.94
C TRP A 18 9.95 3.61 -3.10
N ILE A 19 9.84 4.71 -3.85
CA ILE A 19 8.96 4.79 -5.03
C ILE A 19 9.34 3.74 -6.08
N GLU A 20 10.63 3.59 -6.36
CA GLU A 20 11.10 2.60 -7.33
C GLU A 20 10.81 1.17 -6.83
N TRP A 21 11.08 0.90 -5.56
CA TRP A 21 10.81 -0.41 -4.99
C TRP A 21 9.32 -0.76 -5.01
N MET A 22 8.47 0.21 -4.68
CA MET A 22 7.01 0.01 -4.74
C MET A 22 6.57 -0.34 -6.16
N ALA A 23 7.04 0.41 -7.15
CA ALA A 23 6.62 0.20 -8.54
C ALA A 23 7.17 -1.09 -9.13
N ASN A 24 8.40 -1.46 -8.80
CA ASN A 24 9.11 -2.57 -9.46
C ASN A 24 8.96 -3.90 -8.72
N GLU A 25 8.71 -3.88 -7.42
CA GLU A 25 8.65 -5.11 -6.62
C GLU A 25 7.35 -5.26 -5.85
N HIS A 26 6.99 -4.31 -5.00
CA HIS A 26 5.87 -4.48 -4.07
C HIS A 26 4.53 -4.55 -4.80
N ILE A 27 4.20 -3.59 -5.64
CA ILE A 27 2.92 -3.57 -6.35
C ILE A 27 2.78 -4.79 -7.27
N PRO A 28 3.79 -5.18 -8.05
CA PRO A 28 3.71 -6.43 -8.82
C PRO A 28 3.47 -7.67 -7.96
N GLU A 29 4.07 -7.77 -6.77
CA GLU A 29 3.84 -8.90 -5.86
C GLU A 29 2.40 -8.88 -5.32
N VAL A 30 1.87 -7.71 -4.99
CA VAL A 30 0.47 -7.57 -4.56
C VAL A 30 -0.47 -8.01 -5.68
N MET A 31 -0.23 -7.57 -6.89
CA MET A 31 -1.05 -7.95 -8.05
C MET A 31 -0.94 -9.43 -8.37
N ALA A 32 0.22 -10.04 -8.15
CA ALA A 32 0.43 -11.47 -8.38
C ALA A 32 -0.41 -12.36 -7.46
N THR A 33 -0.91 -11.83 -6.34
CA THR A 33 -1.82 -12.59 -5.46
C THR A 33 -3.19 -12.85 -6.10
N ARG A 34 -3.53 -12.08 -7.14
CA ARG A 34 -4.81 -12.14 -7.86
C ARG A 34 -6.04 -11.79 -7.01
N LYS A 35 -5.83 -11.15 -5.87
CA LYS A 35 -6.92 -10.70 -5.00
C LYS A 35 -7.42 -9.30 -5.36
N PHE A 36 -6.61 -8.53 -6.08
CA PHE A 36 -6.96 -7.18 -6.53
C PHE A 36 -6.95 -7.09 -8.05
N VAL A 37 -7.82 -6.23 -8.57
CA VAL A 37 -7.93 -6.00 -10.01
C VAL A 37 -7.06 -4.85 -10.48
N ASP A 38 -6.69 -3.95 -9.58
CA ASP A 38 -5.82 -2.81 -9.88
C ASP A 38 -5.21 -2.25 -8.60
N VAL A 39 -4.10 -1.53 -8.72
CA VAL A 39 -3.47 -0.79 -7.63
C VAL A 39 -3.12 0.60 -8.15
N LYS A 40 -3.53 1.65 -7.44
CA LYS A 40 -3.20 3.02 -7.78
C LYS A 40 -2.55 3.71 -6.59
N MET A 41 -1.55 4.54 -6.87
CA MET A 41 -0.91 5.36 -5.85
C MET A 41 -1.24 6.83 -6.09
N TYR A 42 -1.68 7.49 -5.03
CA TYR A 42 -1.95 8.92 -5.06
C TYR A 42 -1.10 9.63 -4.01
N LYS A 43 -0.45 10.72 -4.41
CA LYS A 43 0.28 11.55 -3.47
C LYS A 43 -0.74 12.45 -2.74
N VAL A 44 -0.67 12.46 -1.43
CA VAL A 44 -1.50 13.36 -0.62
C VAL A 44 -0.91 14.76 -0.70
N LEU A 45 -1.73 15.73 -1.11
CA LEU A 45 -1.32 17.12 -1.28
C LEU A 45 -1.74 17.95 -0.08
N LEU A 46 -1.13 19.12 0.07
CA LEU A 46 -1.43 20.10 1.12
C LEU A 46 -1.13 19.56 2.53
N GLU A 47 -0.22 18.62 2.63
CA GLU A 47 0.29 18.18 3.92
C GLU A 47 1.29 19.18 4.48
N LYS A 48 1.28 19.31 5.81
CA LYS A 48 2.14 20.27 6.54
C LYS A 48 3.35 19.60 7.18
N GLU A 49 3.50 18.29 7.02
CA GLU A 49 4.59 17.53 7.64
C GLU A 49 5.77 17.38 6.69
N ASP A 50 6.93 17.03 7.26
CA ASP A 50 8.17 16.85 6.49
C ASP A 50 8.20 15.54 5.69
N ASN A 51 7.23 14.66 5.91
CA ASN A 51 7.12 13.39 5.19
C ASN A 51 6.31 13.56 3.91
N ILE A 52 6.56 12.66 2.97
CA ILE A 52 5.75 12.57 1.75
C ILE A 52 4.76 11.43 1.96
N THR A 53 3.48 11.73 1.83
CA THR A 53 2.41 10.77 2.10
C THR A 53 1.71 10.32 0.83
N TYR A 54 1.46 9.01 0.76
CA TYR A 54 0.75 8.39 -0.35
C TYR A 54 -0.47 7.63 0.13
N SER A 55 -1.53 7.66 -0.68
CA SER A 55 -2.67 6.77 -0.57
C SER A 55 -2.48 5.68 -1.62
N VAL A 56 -2.22 4.46 -1.16
CA VAL A 56 -2.05 3.30 -2.03
C VAL A 56 -3.35 2.53 -2.02
N GLN A 57 -4.08 2.58 -3.12
CA GLN A 57 -5.42 2.02 -3.22
C GLN A 57 -5.40 0.72 -4.00
N ASN A 58 -5.78 -0.37 -3.32
CA ASN A 58 -5.85 -1.70 -3.90
C ASN A 58 -7.32 -2.02 -4.14
N PHE A 59 -7.70 -2.18 -5.40
CA PHE A 59 -9.10 -2.34 -5.81
C PHE A 59 -9.47 -3.82 -5.88
N ALA A 60 -10.48 -4.22 -5.11
CA ALA A 60 -10.98 -5.58 -5.05
C ALA A 60 -12.44 -5.65 -5.50
N GLU A 61 -12.84 -6.76 -6.09
CA GLU A 61 -14.21 -6.96 -6.53
C GLU A 61 -15.18 -7.17 -5.36
N SER A 62 -14.69 -7.67 -4.23
CA SER A 62 -15.53 -7.94 -3.06
C SER A 62 -14.73 -7.84 -1.77
N LEU A 63 -15.44 -7.68 -0.66
CA LEU A 63 -14.84 -7.73 0.68
C LEU A 63 -14.19 -9.08 0.95
N ALA A 64 -14.79 -10.17 0.46
CA ALA A 64 -14.22 -11.50 0.62
C ALA A 64 -12.81 -11.62 0.04
N GLN A 65 -12.54 -10.98 -1.11
CA GLN A 65 -11.21 -10.96 -1.71
C GLN A 65 -10.20 -10.23 -0.82
N VAL A 66 -10.60 -9.12 -0.22
CA VAL A 66 -9.75 -8.39 0.73
C VAL A 66 -9.44 -9.28 1.94
N GLN A 67 -10.44 -9.95 2.48
CA GLN A 67 -10.27 -10.84 3.64
C GLN A 67 -9.33 -12.00 3.32
N LEU A 68 -9.42 -12.58 2.13
CA LEU A 68 -8.50 -13.62 1.68
C LEU A 68 -7.07 -13.09 1.54
N TYR A 69 -6.91 -11.90 0.99
CA TYR A 69 -5.60 -11.26 0.90
C TYR A 69 -4.98 -11.08 2.29
N LEU A 70 -5.75 -10.56 3.24
CA LEU A 70 -5.28 -10.34 4.61
C LEU A 70 -4.89 -11.66 5.29
N ALA A 71 -5.65 -12.71 5.05
CA ALA A 71 -5.39 -14.02 5.66
C ALA A 71 -4.20 -14.76 5.03
N GLU A 72 -4.02 -14.65 3.71
CA GLU A 72 -3.09 -15.50 2.97
C GLU A 72 -1.80 -14.82 2.55
N HIS A 73 -1.80 -13.49 2.34
CA HIS A 73 -0.69 -12.79 1.70
C HIS A 73 -0.15 -11.58 2.46
N ALA A 74 -1.01 -10.84 3.16
CA ALA A 74 -0.64 -9.53 3.71
C ALA A 74 0.54 -9.60 4.68
N HIS A 75 0.56 -10.61 5.55
CA HIS A 75 1.62 -10.75 6.56
C HIS A 75 3.01 -10.81 5.93
N GLU A 76 3.17 -11.64 4.90
CA GLU A 76 4.45 -11.81 4.21
C GLU A 76 4.89 -10.53 3.50
N LEU A 77 3.95 -9.90 2.77
CA LEU A 77 4.27 -8.68 2.01
C LEU A 77 4.54 -7.49 2.93
N GLN A 78 3.81 -7.37 4.03
CA GLN A 78 4.07 -6.36 5.05
C GLN A 78 5.42 -6.57 5.73
N ALA A 79 5.80 -7.82 5.99
CA ALA A 79 7.08 -8.15 6.59
C ALA A 79 8.25 -7.74 5.68
N LYS A 80 8.13 -7.95 4.38
CA LYS A 80 9.16 -7.52 3.41
C LYS A 80 9.34 -6.00 3.42
N HIS A 81 8.24 -5.26 3.44
CA HIS A 81 8.28 -3.80 3.51
C HIS A 81 8.91 -3.35 4.82
N GLN A 82 8.50 -3.95 5.93
CA GLN A 82 9.01 -3.62 7.27
C GLN A 82 10.50 -3.89 7.40
N GLN A 83 10.99 -4.99 6.85
CA GLN A 83 12.42 -5.32 6.87
C GLN A 83 13.26 -4.29 6.13
N LYS A 84 12.74 -3.78 5.03
CA LYS A 84 13.46 -2.84 4.19
C LYS A 84 13.39 -1.40 4.71
N TYR A 85 12.25 -1.01 5.27
CA TYR A 85 11.96 0.39 5.60
C TYR A 85 11.48 0.60 7.05
N ALA A 86 11.92 -0.25 7.98
CA ALA A 86 11.56 -0.11 9.39
C ALA A 86 11.86 1.30 9.92
N ASN A 87 10.90 1.90 10.62
CA ASN A 87 10.99 3.24 11.21
C ASN A 87 11.13 4.40 10.22
N LYS A 88 11.06 4.12 8.91
CA LYS A 88 11.18 5.16 7.86
C LYS A 88 9.89 5.38 7.09
N VAL A 89 8.94 4.50 7.25
CA VAL A 89 7.59 4.60 6.68
C VAL A 89 6.58 4.24 7.75
N VAL A 90 5.62 5.12 7.95
CA VAL A 90 4.49 4.86 8.86
C VAL A 90 3.28 4.58 8.00
N ALA A 91 2.62 3.46 8.25
CA ALA A 91 1.47 3.03 7.45
C ALA A 91 0.26 2.77 8.34
N PHE A 92 -0.91 3.15 7.85
CA PHE A 92 -2.17 2.71 8.42
C PHE A 92 -3.14 2.33 7.30
N ARG A 93 -4.11 1.49 7.63
CA ARG A 93 -4.94 0.81 6.66
C ARG A 93 -6.41 1.05 6.92
N THR A 94 -7.19 1.23 5.85
CA THR A 94 -8.63 1.33 5.90
C THR A 94 -9.24 0.52 4.76
N VAL A 95 -10.43 0.00 4.97
CA VAL A 95 -11.18 -0.67 3.91
C VAL A 95 -12.36 0.22 3.56
N LEU A 96 -12.49 0.53 2.28
CA LEU A 96 -13.48 1.48 1.77
C LEU A 96 -14.43 0.76 0.83
N GLU A 97 -15.69 1.13 0.89
CA GLU A 97 -16.70 0.63 -0.05
C GLU A 97 -17.21 1.80 -0.88
N GLU A 98 -17.26 1.62 -2.20
CA GLU A 98 -17.85 2.60 -3.09
C GLU A 98 -19.36 2.63 -2.89
N VAL A 99 -19.92 3.82 -2.75
CA VAL A 99 -21.37 4.02 -2.53
C VAL A 99 -22.05 4.62 -3.74
#